data_02910e401ec202b7c5fce1d9fa72a2c0
#
_entry.id   02910e401ec202b7c5fce1d9fa72a2c0
#
_cell.length_a   1.000
_cell.length_b   1.000
_cell.length_c   1.000
_cell.angle_alpha   90.00
_cell.angle_beta   90.00
_cell.angle_gamma   90.00
#
_symmetry.space_group_name_H-M   'P 1'
#
loop_
_entity.id
_entity.type
_entity.pdbx_description
1 polymer ?
#
loop_
_entity_poly.entity_id
_entity_poly.type
_entity_poly.pdbx_seq_one_letter_code
_entity_poly.pdbx_strand_id
1 'polypeptide(L)'
;MKKKINVLFAFILTLSLILFINGNGMTAKAETELYLGGISAGLTIKTDGATVIGLSDIVTKDGVFSPAKNADRKVGDIVISINGKKVNGAKSINSILSKCGENPVEIVLERNGKKVIKYVLPKKDQNGTYKLGFFLRDDLNGIGTIT
;
A
#
# COMPACT_ATOMS: atom_id res chain seq x y z
N MET A 1 29.75 -58.53 60.06
CA MET A 1 29.83 -57.06 60.02
C MET A 1 29.88 -56.54 58.57
N LYS A 2 30.64 -57.08 57.64
CA LYS A 2 30.75 -56.57 56.26
C LYS A 2 29.43 -56.52 55.48
N LYS A 3 28.49 -57.48 55.60
CA LYS A 3 27.21 -57.45 54.92
C LYS A 3 26.29 -56.30 55.35
N LYS A 4 26.28 -55.91 56.61
CA LYS A 4 25.44 -54.78 57.09
C LYS A 4 25.98 -53.43 56.61
N ILE A 5 27.32 -53.30 56.46
CA ILE A 5 27.95 -52.10 55.90
C ILE A 5 27.61 -51.92 54.44
N ASN A 6 27.61 -53.01 53.64
CA ASN A 6 27.25 -52.92 52.25
C ASN A 6 25.80 -52.54 52.01
N VAL A 7 24.87 -53.01 52.86
CA VAL A 7 23.45 -52.66 52.80
C VAL A 7 23.24 -51.18 53.14
N LEU A 8 23.97 -50.70 54.19
CA LEU A 8 23.90 -49.26 54.55
C LEU A 8 24.45 -48.36 53.47
N PHE A 9 25.55 -48.77 52.82
CA PHE A 9 26.16 -48.02 51.70
C PHE A 9 25.21 -48.00 50.49
N ALA A 10 24.60 -49.09 50.13
CA ALA A 10 23.59 -49.17 49.06
C ALA A 10 22.37 -48.26 49.34
N PHE A 11 21.93 -48.23 50.61
CA PHE A 11 20.78 -47.36 50.97
C PHE A 11 21.14 -45.86 50.91
N ILE A 12 22.35 -45.46 51.32
CA ILE A 12 22.82 -44.07 51.20
C ILE A 12 22.94 -43.69 49.72
N LEU A 13 23.44 -44.59 48.87
CA LEU A 13 23.63 -44.35 47.45
C LEU A 13 22.26 -44.18 46.74
N THR A 14 21.27 -45.01 47.06
CA THR A 14 19.91 -44.90 46.48
C THR A 14 19.20 -43.64 46.97
N LEU A 15 19.36 -43.26 48.22
CA LEU A 15 18.78 -42.02 48.79
C LEU A 15 19.41 -40.76 48.12
N SER A 16 20.74 -40.80 47.90
CA SER A 16 21.46 -39.72 47.17
C SER A 16 20.95 -39.59 45.75
N LEU A 17 20.73 -40.71 45.06
CA LEU A 17 20.24 -40.70 43.67
C LEU A 17 18.82 -40.13 43.58
N ILE A 18 17.94 -40.45 44.51
CA ILE A 18 16.57 -39.93 44.59
C ILE A 18 16.57 -38.40 44.85
N LEU A 19 17.46 -37.92 45.74
CA LEU A 19 17.60 -36.47 45.98
C LEU A 19 18.15 -35.73 44.74
N PHE A 20 19.04 -36.37 43.99
CA PHE A 20 19.60 -35.79 42.75
C PHE A 20 18.56 -35.65 41.63
N ILE A 21 17.63 -36.58 41.51
CA ILE A 21 16.58 -36.58 40.49
C ILE A 21 15.53 -35.52 40.77
N ASN A 22 15.23 -35.27 42.09
CA ASN A 22 14.23 -34.25 42.47
C ASN A 22 14.76 -32.81 42.52
N GLY A 23 16.09 -32.62 42.39
CA GLY A 23 16.70 -31.29 42.52
C GLY A 23 16.83 -30.49 41.25
N ASN A 24 16.61 -31.10 40.05
CA ASN A 24 16.90 -30.45 38.79
C ASN A 24 15.67 -29.89 38.05
N GLY A 25 14.62 -29.56 38.75
CA GLY A 25 13.49 -28.85 38.18
C GLY A 25 13.73 -27.33 38.09
N MET A 26 14.91 -26.91 37.54
CA MET A 26 15.05 -25.51 37.12
C MET A 26 14.27 -25.28 35.83
N THR A 27 12.98 -25.01 35.95
CA THR A 27 12.24 -24.41 34.86
C THR A 27 12.75 -22.97 34.69
N ALA A 28 13.64 -22.76 33.72
CA ALA A 28 13.98 -21.41 33.27
C ALA A 28 12.74 -20.84 32.60
N LYS A 29 11.95 -20.05 33.34
CA LYS A 29 10.89 -19.24 32.79
C LYS A 29 11.55 -18.05 32.09
N ALA A 30 11.76 -18.16 30.81
CA ALA A 30 12.14 -17.02 30.01
C ALA A 30 10.89 -16.12 29.92
N GLU A 31 10.83 -15.13 30.76
CA GLU A 31 9.89 -14.03 30.62
C GLU A 31 10.42 -13.17 29.46
N THR A 32 9.87 -13.41 28.25
CA THR A 32 10.11 -12.52 27.12
C THR A 32 9.18 -11.32 27.28
N GLU A 33 9.69 -10.24 27.84
CA GLU A 33 8.96 -8.98 27.80
C GLU A 33 8.98 -8.48 26.35
N LEU A 34 7.82 -8.60 25.69
CA LEU A 34 7.59 -8.00 24.38
C LEU A 34 7.16 -6.56 24.60
N TYR A 35 8.07 -5.63 24.41
CA TYR A 35 7.71 -4.23 24.27
C TYR A 35 7.03 -4.04 22.92
N LEU A 36 5.76 -3.67 22.90
CA LEU A 36 5.15 -3.10 21.71
C LEU A 36 5.84 -1.74 21.47
N GLY A 37 6.98 -1.80 20.79
CA GLY A 37 7.72 -0.62 20.38
C GLY A 37 7.20 -0.14 19.05
N GLY A 38 7.12 1.16 18.91
CA GLY A 38 6.87 1.81 17.65
C GLY A 38 6.09 3.11 17.86
N ILE A 39 6.50 4.12 17.10
CA ILE A 39 5.83 5.41 17.07
C ILE A 39 4.90 5.41 15.86
N SER A 40 3.63 5.79 16.05
CA SER A 40 2.70 5.98 14.92
C SER A 40 3.24 7.08 14.01
N ALA A 41 3.48 6.75 12.76
CA ALA A 41 3.99 7.69 11.75
C ALA A 41 3.02 7.76 10.59
N GLY A 42 2.73 8.98 10.15
CA GLY A 42 2.06 9.27 8.90
C GLY A 42 3.10 9.47 7.80
N LEU A 43 2.95 8.76 6.68
CA LEU A 43 3.76 8.97 5.48
C LEU A 43 2.90 9.56 4.39
N THR A 44 3.32 10.66 3.81
CA THR A 44 2.72 11.24 2.61
C THR A 44 3.75 11.25 1.49
N ILE A 45 3.48 10.51 0.42
CA ILE A 45 4.29 10.54 -0.79
C ILE A 45 3.55 11.42 -1.80
N LYS A 46 4.15 12.56 -2.14
CA LYS A 46 3.64 13.46 -3.17
C LYS A 46 4.23 13.07 -4.52
N THR A 47 3.39 12.96 -5.53
CA THR A 47 3.80 12.78 -6.91
C THR A 47 3.69 14.10 -7.67
N ASP A 48 4.60 14.35 -8.63
CA ASP A 48 4.48 15.49 -9.54
C ASP A 48 3.41 15.25 -10.60
N GLY A 49 2.14 15.23 -10.19
CA GLY A 49 1.01 14.98 -11.06
C GLY A 49 -0.02 14.05 -10.39
N ALA A 50 -0.93 13.50 -11.17
CA ALA A 50 -1.94 12.57 -10.69
C ALA A 50 -1.75 11.19 -11.34
N THR A 51 -1.64 10.13 -10.54
CA THR A 51 -1.41 8.77 -11.02
C THR A 51 -2.71 8.12 -11.49
N VAL A 52 -2.71 7.56 -12.69
CA VAL A 52 -3.83 6.77 -13.22
C VAL A 52 -3.87 5.42 -12.50
N ILE A 53 -4.90 5.19 -11.71
CA ILE A 53 -5.10 3.94 -10.95
C ILE A 53 -6.14 3.02 -11.57
N GLY A 54 -6.88 3.49 -12.56
CA GLY A 54 -7.87 2.71 -13.25
C GLY A 54 -8.44 3.45 -14.47
N LEU A 55 -9.03 2.70 -15.38
CA LEU A 55 -9.77 3.22 -16.53
C LEU A 55 -11.26 2.92 -16.35
N SER A 56 -12.10 3.86 -16.75
CA SER A 56 -13.56 3.72 -16.70
C SER A 56 -14.17 4.12 -18.02
N ASP A 57 -15.30 3.51 -18.29
CA ASP A 57 -16.17 3.96 -19.35
C ASP A 57 -17.03 5.15 -18.87
N ILE A 58 -17.42 6.00 -19.78
CA ILE A 58 -18.27 7.17 -19.51
C ILE A 58 -19.63 6.89 -20.11
N VAL A 59 -20.65 6.83 -19.26
CA VAL A 59 -22.04 6.73 -19.71
C VAL A 59 -22.54 8.14 -20.04
N THR A 60 -22.89 8.34 -21.29
CA THR A 60 -23.46 9.59 -21.81
C THR A 60 -24.91 9.36 -22.20
N LYS A 61 -25.61 10.40 -22.68
CA LYS A 61 -26.95 10.27 -23.24
C LYS A 61 -26.96 9.48 -24.55
N ASP A 62 -25.83 9.49 -25.29
CA ASP A 62 -25.71 8.90 -26.62
C ASP A 62 -25.07 7.51 -26.60
N GLY A 63 -24.74 6.99 -25.42
CA GLY A 63 -24.12 5.67 -25.26
C GLY A 63 -22.94 5.64 -24.30
N VAL A 64 -22.18 4.56 -24.37
CA VAL A 64 -20.99 4.32 -23.53
C VAL A 64 -19.73 4.59 -24.33
N PHE A 65 -18.85 5.42 -23.80
CA PHE A 65 -17.60 5.82 -24.44
C PHE A 65 -16.40 5.53 -23.53
N SER A 66 -15.28 5.18 -24.13
CA SER A 66 -14.03 4.84 -23.43
C SER A 66 -12.86 5.73 -23.89
N PRO A 67 -12.89 7.06 -23.68
CA PRO A 67 -11.89 7.97 -24.24
C PRO A 67 -10.45 7.63 -23.83
N ALA A 68 -10.27 7.24 -22.57
CA ALA A 68 -8.95 6.89 -22.03
C ALA A 68 -8.40 5.61 -22.68
N LYS A 69 -9.22 4.58 -22.86
CA LYS A 69 -8.83 3.33 -23.52
C LYS A 69 -8.45 3.58 -24.97
N ASN A 70 -9.25 4.35 -25.68
CA ASN A 70 -9.04 4.68 -27.10
C ASN A 70 -7.73 5.48 -27.32
N ALA A 71 -7.30 6.23 -26.31
CA ALA A 71 -6.05 6.98 -26.35
C ALA A 71 -4.83 6.22 -25.80
N ASP A 72 -4.92 4.88 -25.67
CA ASP A 72 -3.83 4.02 -25.15
C ASP A 72 -3.31 4.48 -23.78
N ARG A 73 -4.24 4.79 -22.86
CA ARG A 73 -3.91 5.07 -21.47
C ARG A 73 -3.74 3.79 -20.69
N LYS A 74 -2.78 3.81 -19.75
CA LYS A 74 -2.48 2.64 -18.92
C LYS A 74 -2.53 3.02 -17.44
N VAL A 75 -2.89 2.06 -16.64
CA VAL A 75 -2.72 2.18 -15.19
C VAL A 75 -1.23 2.32 -14.87
N GLY A 76 -0.89 3.24 -13.98
CA GLY A 76 0.49 3.61 -13.65
C GLY A 76 1.03 4.82 -14.41
N ASP A 77 0.32 5.34 -15.43
CA ASP A 77 0.69 6.62 -16.04
C ASP A 77 0.52 7.76 -15.03
N ILE A 78 1.44 8.71 -15.02
CA ILE A 78 1.32 9.93 -14.21
C ILE A 78 0.93 11.08 -15.12
N VAL A 79 -0.21 11.71 -14.88
CA VAL A 79 -0.68 12.88 -15.62
C VAL A 79 0.03 14.13 -15.10
N ILE A 80 0.90 14.72 -15.91
CA ILE A 80 1.70 15.90 -15.55
C ILE A 80 0.95 17.19 -15.88
N SER A 81 0.44 17.29 -17.11
CA SER A 81 -0.28 18.48 -17.56
C SER A 81 -1.37 18.17 -18.56
N ILE A 82 -2.36 19.05 -18.65
CA ILE A 82 -3.44 19.04 -19.64
C ILE A 82 -3.50 20.42 -20.28
N ASN A 83 -3.39 20.49 -21.63
CA ASN A 83 -3.33 21.73 -22.39
C ASN A 83 -2.31 22.73 -21.80
N GLY A 84 -1.11 22.22 -21.45
CA GLY A 84 -0.02 23.02 -20.87
C GLY A 84 -0.23 23.42 -19.40
N LYS A 85 -1.40 23.16 -18.80
CA LYS A 85 -1.66 23.46 -17.39
C LYS A 85 -1.24 22.30 -16.50
N LYS A 86 -0.38 22.57 -15.50
CA LYS A 86 0.09 21.55 -14.54
C LYS A 86 -1.10 20.95 -13.78
N VAL A 87 -1.11 19.64 -13.65
CA VAL A 87 -2.09 18.87 -12.88
C VAL A 87 -1.57 18.74 -11.45
N ASN A 88 -2.29 19.36 -10.51
CA ASN A 88 -2.01 19.27 -9.08
C ASN A 88 -3.13 18.46 -8.40
N GLY A 89 -3.36 17.23 -8.91
CA GLY A 89 -4.38 16.35 -8.40
C GLY A 89 -5.67 16.30 -9.24
N ALA A 90 -6.56 15.36 -8.89
CA ALA A 90 -7.78 15.08 -9.63
C ALA A 90 -8.74 16.28 -9.72
N LYS A 91 -8.79 17.12 -8.68
CA LYS A 91 -9.65 18.31 -8.66
C LYS A 91 -9.26 19.33 -9.73
N SER A 92 -7.96 19.50 -10.00
CA SER A 92 -7.47 20.43 -11.01
C SER A 92 -7.90 20.03 -12.42
N ILE A 93 -8.01 18.73 -12.69
CA ILE A 93 -8.43 18.20 -13.98
C ILE A 93 -9.86 18.57 -14.31
N ASN A 94 -10.79 18.43 -13.37
CA ASN A 94 -12.18 18.83 -13.59
C ASN A 94 -12.31 20.31 -13.95
N SER A 95 -11.54 21.17 -13.28
CA SER A 95 -11.50 22.61 -13.57
C SER A 95 -10.92 22.93 -14.96
N ILE A 96 -9.95 22.12 -15.43
CA ILE A 96 -9.39 22.29 -16.77
C ILE A 96 -10.39 21.80 -17.81
N LEU A 97 -10.97 20.63 -17.64
CA LEU A 97 -11.90 20.02 -18.59
C LEU A 97 -13.19 20.84 -18.78
N SER A 98 -13.71 21.44 -17.70
CA SER A 98 -14.91 22.30 -17.80
C SER A 98 -14.70 23.50 -18.72
N LYS A 99 -13.45 23.96 -18.89
CA LYS A 99 -13.09 25.06 -19.79
C LYS A 99 -12.80 24.61 -21.23
N CYS A 100 -12.46 23.32 -21.41
CA CYS A 100 -12.12 22.77 -22.72
C CYS A 100 -13.34 22.31 -23.52
N GLY A 101 -14.43 21.95 -22.82
CA GLY A 101 -15.63 21.42 -23.46
C GLY A 101 -15.38 20.09 -24.17
N GLU A 102 -15.92 19.92 -25.36
CA GLU A 102 -15.78 18.71 -26.20
C GLU A 102 -14.59 18.78 -27.16
N ASN A 103 -13.69 19.74 -26.99
CA ASN A 103 -12.48 19.81 -27.81
C ASN A 103 -11.44 18.79 -27.33
N PRO A 104 -10.66 18.20 -28.27
CA PRO A 104 -9.55 17.35 -27.90
C PRO A 104 -8.57 18.06 -26.96
N VAL A 105 -8.16 17.39 -25.89
CA VAL A 105 -7.19 17.92 -24.95
C VAL A 105 -5.87 17.19 -25.08
N GLU A 106 -4.79 17.98 -25.10
CA GLU A 106 -3.44 17.46 -25.01
C GLU A 106 -3.16 17.06 -23.57
N ILE A 107 -2.67 15.84 -23.38
CA ILE A 107 -2.28 15.36 -22.06
C ILE A 107 -0.83 14.91 -22.11
N VAL A 108 0.00 15.52 -21.27
CA VAL A 108 1.37 15.07 -21.05
C VAL A 108 1.38 14.10 -19.89
N LEU A 109 1.86 12.91 -20.15
CA LEU A 109 2.02 11.83 -19.18
C LEU A 109 3.48 11.51 -18.95
N GLU A 110 3.77 10.96 -17.81
CA GLU A 110 4.98 10.21 -17.57
C GLU A 110 4.65 8.72 -17.51
N ARG A 111 5.34 7.93 -18.30
CA ARG A 111 5.26 6.46 -18.36
C ARG A 111 6.66 5.89 -18.34
N ASN A 112 7.00 5.12 -17.30
CA ASN A 112 8.34 4.54 -17.11
C ASN A 112 9.47 5.60 -17.22
N GLY A 113 9.29 6.75 -16.58
CA GLY A 113 10.25 7.86 -16.60
C GLY A 113 10.35 8.64 -17.92
N LYS A 114 9.49 8.32 -18.90
CA LYS A 114 9.48 9.02 -20.20
C LYS A 114 8.21 9.83 -20.37
N LYS A 115 8.34 11.06 -20.88
CA LYS A 115 7.20 11.89 -21.23
C LYS A 115 6.54 11.40 -22.51
N VAL A 116 5.24 11.24 -22.47
CA VAL A 116 4.39 10.82 -23.59
C VAL A 116 3.26 11.83 -23.74
N ILE A 117 3.06 12.32 -24.95
CA ILE A 117 1.97 13.24 -25.28
C ILE A 117 0.85 12.45 -25.96
N LYS A 118 -0.37 12.65 -25.49
CA LYS A 118 -1.56 12.01 -26.04
C LYS A 118 -2.71 13.03 -26.14
N TYR A 119 -3.53 12.86 -27.15
CA TYR A 119 -4.74 13.64 -27.33
C TYR A 119 -5.95 12.81 -26.95
N VAL A 120 -6.85 13.37 -26.17
CA VAL A 120 -8.08 12.70 -25.72
C VAL A 120 -9.25 13.64 -25.91
N LEU A 121 -10.33 13.10 -26.46
CA LEU A 121 -11.61 13.82 -26.55
C LEU A 121 -12.42 13.61 -25.30
N PRO A 122 -12.62 14.63 -24.44
CA PRO A 122 -13.47 14.50 -23.27
C PRO A 122 -14.90 14.17 -23.67
N LYS A 123 -15.59 13.42 -22.82
CA LYS A 123 -17.03 13.14 -23.00
C LYS A 123 -17.81 13.66 -21.81
N LYS A 124 -18.99 14.19 -22.11
CA LYS A 124 -19.90 14.70 -21.09
C LYS A 124 -20.72 13.55 -20.53
N ASP A 125 -20.64 13.32 -19.23
CA ASP A 125 -21.45 12.31 -18.57
C ASP A 125 -22.93 12.71 -18.44
N GLN A 126 -23.76 11.83 -17.90
CA GLN A 126 -25.18 12.09 -17.70
C GLN A 126 -25.46 13.28 -16.78
N ASN A 127 -24.52 13.63 -15.89
CA ASN A 127 -24.61 14.74 -14.96
C ASN A 127 -24.10 16.07 -15.57
N GLY A 128 -23.69 16.06 -16.84
CA GLY A 128 -23.19 17.23 -17.52
C GLY A 128 -21.71 17.54 -17.26
N THR A 129 -20.96 16.63 -16.62
CA THR A 129 -19.55 16.82 -16.30
C THR A 129 -18.66 16.20 -17.37
N TYR A 130 -17.65 16.96 -17.84
CA TYR A 130 -16.67 16.44 -18.78
C TYR A 130 -15.67 15.52 -18.10
N LYS A 131 -15.49 14.34 -18.66
CA LYS A 131 -14.60 13.29 -18.13
C LYS A 131 -13.70 12.72 -19.22
N LEU A 132 -12.56 12.17 -18.80
CA LEU A 132 -11.60 11.51 -19.68
C LEU A 132 -11.65 9.99 -19.56
N GLY A 133 -12.36 9.45 -18.58
CA GLY A 133 -12.54 8.01 -18.39
C GLY A 133 -11.37 7.33 -17.70
N PHE A 134 -10.78 8.00 -16.69
CA PHE A 134 -9.78 7.39 -15.82
C PHE A 134 -9.97 7.82 -14.36
N PHE A 135 -9.61 6.91 -13.46
CA PHE A 135 -9.51 7.18 -12.04
C PHE A 135 -8.10 7.64 -11.70
N LEU A 136 -8.01 8.69 -10.91
CA LEU A 136 -6.76 9.30 -10.51
C LEU A 136 -6.59 9.26 -9.00
N ARG A 137 -5.34 9.14 -8.60
CA ARG A 137 -4.90 9.31 -7.22
C ARG A 137 -3.84 10.41 -7.17
N ASP A 138 -4.00 11.33 -6.26
CA ASP A 138 -3.11 12.48 -6.11
C ASP A 138 -1.91 12.11 -5.24
N ASP A 139 -2.17 11.82 -3.96
CA ASP A 139 -1.16 11.53 -2.97
C ASP A 139 -1.34 10.12 -2.40
N LEU A 140 -0.24 9.49 -2.04
CA LEU A 140 -0.23 8.25 -1.29
C LEU A 140 -0.03 8.61 0.19
N ASN A 141 -1.10 8.45 0.97
CA ASN A 141 -1.05 8.61 2.41
C ASN A 141 -1.08 7.23 3.06
N GLY A 142 -0.14 6.99 3.94
CA GLY A 142 -0.06 5.78 4.74
C GLY A 142 0.10 6.12 6.22
N ILE A 143 -0.48 5.30 7.08
CA ILE A 143 -0.23 5.31 8.51
C ILE A 143 0.43 3.99 8.83
N GLY A 144 1.55 4.04 9.52
CA GLY A 144 2.32 2.87 9.92
C GLY A 144 2.95 3.07 11.28
N THR A 145 3.62 2.04 11.75
CA THR A 145 4.42 2.08 12.96
C THR A 145 5.89 1.93 12.58
N ILE A 146 6.72 2.86 13.02
CA ILE A 146 8.16 2.76 12.88
C ILE A 146 8.68 2.03 14.11
N THR A 147 9.28 0.88 13.91
CA THR A 147 9.92 0.05 14.95
C THR A 147 11.41 0.13 14.83
#